data_e097210333de889a09ccdd9456168002
#
_entry.id   e097210333de889a09ccdd9456168002
#
_cell.length_a   1.000
_cell.length_b   1.000
_cell.length_c   1.000
_cell.angle_alpha   90.00
_cell.angle_beta   90.00
_cell.angle_gamma   90.00
#
_symmetry.space_group_name_H-M   'P 1'
#
loop_
_entity.id
_entity.type
_entity.pdbx_description
1 polymer ?
#
loop_
_entity_poly.entity_id
_entity_poly.type
_entity_poly.pdbx_seq_one_letter_code
_entity_poly.pdbx_strand_id
1 'polypeptide(L)'
;MNIYQLFVRTFGNKNTELIQNGDKSQNGCGTFASINNNALNSLKELGITHIWLTGVIRHSSMTAFPELGIKSTNPLITKGKAGSPYSIMDYYDIDPDLAINPQNRIAEFEDIVHRIHEKGMKVIIDFIPNHLAREYKSVNRPLDVEEFGVYDNKDVNFARDNNFYYCPNQEFVVPRQLSAISHQSSAISYKEFPAKASGNDVFSPTPSVNDWYDTIKLNYGIDYLNGNTKHFDTIPNTWYKMLNIMQYWCDKGVDGFRVDMAEMVPVEFWLWSINELRDIYDVIMIAEIYQPHLYRDYIEAGFDYLYDKVGLYNTLENIYRHGQRADTI
;
A
#
# COMPACT_ATOMS: atom_id res chain seq x y z
N MET A 1 -10.81 -6.11 -20.79
CA MET A 1 -10.73 -5.14 -19.68
C MET A 1 -9.76 -4.02 -20.07
N ASN A 2 -10.14 -2.73 -19.87
CA ASN A 2 -9.29 -1.55 -20.09
C ASN A 2 -9.25 -0.78 -18.78
N ILE A 3 -8.05 -0.67 -18.20
CA ILE A 3 -7.84 -0.02 -16.89
C ILE A 3 -7.22 1.37 -17.12
N TYR A 4 -7.77 2.38 -16.45
CA TYR A 4 -7.15 3.68 -16.32
C TYR A 4 -6.61 3.84 -14.89
N GLN A 5 -5.30 3.89 -14.74
CA GLN A 5 -4.67 4.20 -13.45
C GLN A 5 -4.80 5.70 -13.19
N LEU A 6 -5.44 6.08 -12.10
CA LEU A 6 -5.71 7.43 -11.71
C LEU A 6 -5.10 7.72 -10.34
N PHE A 7 -4.01 8.49 -10.32
CA PHE A 7 -3.43 8.95 -9.06
C PHE A 7 -4.19 10.18 -8.58
N VAL A 8 -5.07 9.99 -7.59
CA VAL A 8 -6.04 11.00 -7.13
C VAL A 8 -5.34 12.31 -6.72
N ARG A 9 -4.21 12.23 -6.02
CA ARG A 9 -3.44 13.40 -5.56
C ARG A 9 -3.02 14.34 -6.69
N THR A 10 -2.77 13.82 -7.89
CA THR A 10 -2.34 14.62 -9.04
C THR A 10 -3.48 14.92 -10.01
N PHE A 11 -4.51 14.07 -10.05
CA PHE A 11 -5.63 14.24 -10.98
C PHE A 11 -6.47 15.46 -10.64
N GLY A 12 -6.58 16.38 -11.60
CA GLY A 12 -7.30 17.64 -11.40
C GLY A 12 -6.59 18.67 -10.52
N ASN A 13 -5.36 18.38 -10.07
CA ASN A 13 -4.54 19.41 -9.44
C ASN A 13 -4.20 20.49 -10.46
N LYS A 14 -4.54 21.75 -10.12
CA LYS A 14 -4.35 22.89 -11.00
C LYS A 14 -3.00 23.61 -10.81
N ASN A 15 -2.25 23.20 -9.79
CA ASN A 15 -0.94 23.80 -9.57
C ASN A 15 0.08 23.15 -10.52
N THR A 16 0.68 23.95 -11.39
CA THR A 16 1.65 23.50 -12.39
C THR A 16 3.11 23.69 -11.95
N GLU A 17 3.33 24.47 -10.90
CA GLU A 17 4.65 24.67 -10.31
C GLU A 17 4.81 23.77 -9.09
N LEU A 18 5.63 22.73 -9.24
CA LEU A 18 5.89 21.78 -8.16
C LEU A 18 7.21 22.13 -7.47
N ILE A 19 7.12 22.39 -6.17
CA ILE A 19 8.27 22.63 -5.30
C ILE A 19 8.71 21.27 -4.71
N GLN A 20 9.99 20.94 -4.88
CA GLN A 20 10.53 19.73 -4.28
C GLN A 20 10.33 19.74 -2.76
N ASN A 21 9.73 18.70 -2.22
CA ASN A 21 9.29 18.62 -0.81
C ASN A 21 8.34 19.73 -0.37
N GLY A 22 7.60 20.36 -1.31
CA GLY A 22 6.53 21.30 -1.00
C GLY A 22 5.37 20.61 -0.29
N ASP A 23 4.67 21.34 0.56
CA ASP A 23 3.45 20.87 1.20
C ASP A 23 2.22 21.10 0.30
N LYS A 24 1.03 20.67 0.80
CA LYS A 24 -0.22 20.79 0.08
C LYS A 24 -0.55 22.25 -0.30
N SER A 25 -0.19 23.22 0.53
CA SER A 25 -0.44 24.63 0.25
C SER A 25 0.41 25.17 -0.91
N GLN A 26 1.60 24.59 -1.10
CA GLN A 26 2.54 24.94 -2.16
C GLN A 26 2.28 24.18 -3.45
N ASN A 27 2.08 22.87 -3.36
CA ASN A 27 2.00 21.98 -4.52
C ASN A 27 0.55 21.63 -4.93
N GLY A 28 -0.42 21.97 -4.11
CA GLY A 28 -1.80 21.55 -4.31
C GLY A 28 -2.00 20.05 -4.07
N CYS A 29 -3.24 19.61 -4.25
CA CYS A 29 -3.65 18.23 -4.20
C CYS A 29 -4.95 18.06 -4.98
N GLY A 30 -5.02 17.04 -5.85
CA GLY A 30 -6.29 16.58 -6.41
C GLY A 30 -7.17 15.94 -5.33
N THR A 31 -8.47 15.97 -5.54
CA THR A 31 -9.46 15.38 -4.64
C THR A 31 -10.47 14.53 -5.41
N PHE A 32 -11.27 13.73 -4.70
CA PHE A 32 -12.34 12.94 -5.31
C PHE A 32 -13.34 13.80 -6.10
N ALA A 33 -13.55 15.04 -5.72
CA ALA A 33 -14.39 15.99 -6.45
C ALA A 33 -13.84 16.37 -7.83
N SER A 34 -12.52 16.26 -8.04
CA SER A 34 -11.89 16.49 -9.34
C SER A 34 -12.26 15.42 -10.37
N ILE A 35 -12.61 14.21 -9.91
CA ILE A 35 -13.07 13.10 -10.74
C ILE A 35 -14.59 13.27 -10.97
N ASN A 36 -14.94 14.35 -11.67
CA ASN A 36 -16.33 14.74 -11.91
C ASN A 36 -16.94 13.99 -13.11
N ASN A 37 -18.23 14.23 -13.36
CA ASN A 37 -18.96 13.57 -14.44
C ASN A 37 -18.33 13.77 -15.83
N ASN A 38 -17.72 14.93 -16.09
CA ASN A 38 -17.07 15.18 -17.38
C ASN A 38 -15.82 14.32 -17.54
N ALA A 39 -15.01 14.21 -16.49
CA ALA A 39 -13.85 13.32 -16.48
C ALA A 39 -14.27 11.85 -16.67
N LEU A 40 -15.29 11.39 -15.94
CA LEU A 40 -15.79 10.03 -16.03
C LEU A 40 -16.39 9.72 -17.43
N ASN A 41 -17.12 10.67 -18.03
CA ASN A 41 -17.65 10.52 -19.38
C ASN A 41 -16.51 10.40 -20.41
N SER A 42 -15.47 11.25 -20.32
CA SER A 42 -14.32 11.19 -21.21
C SER A 42 -13.57 9.85 -21.10
N LEU A 43 -13.41 9.30 -19.88
CA LEU A 43 -12.80 7.99 -19.69
C LEU A 43 -13.68 6.88 -20.28
N LYS A 44 -15.00 6.98 -20.13
CA LYS A 44 -15.96 6.04 -20.74
C LYS A 44 -15.89 6.06 -22.25
N GLU A 45 -15.82 7.24 -22.88
CA GLU A 45 -15.69 7.43 -24.33
C GLU A 45 -14.38 6.85 -24.87
N LEU A 46 -13.30 6.83 -24.08
CA LEU A 46 -12.05 6.14 -24.39
C LEU A 46 -12.15 4.61 -24.28
N GLY A 47 -13.31 4.08 -23.87
CA GLY A 47 -13.52 2.64 -23.69
C GLY A 47 -12.94 2.09 -22.39
N ILE A 48 -12.67 2.93 -21.40
CA ILE A 48 -12.23 2.49 -20.07
C ILE A 48 -13.38 1.74 -19.39
N THR A 49 -13.04 0.61 -18.81
CA THR A 49 -13.98 -0.26 -18.09
C THR A 49 -13.71 -0.29 -16.59
N HIS A 50 -12.49 0.02 -16.19
CA HIS A 50 -12.06 0.00 -14.78
C HIS A 50 -11.21 1.23 -14.48
N ILE A 51 -11.45 1.86 -13.33
CA ILE A 51 -10.62 2.95 -12.82
C ILE A 51 -9.86 2.41 -11.61
N TRP A 52 -8.52 2.41 -11.71
CA TRP A 52 -7.66 2.09 -10.59
C TRP A 52 -7.29 3.39 -9.87
N LEU A 53 -7.91 3.60 -8.70
CA LEU A 53 -7.65 4.74 -7.83
C LEU A 53 -6.39 4.47 -6.99
N THR A 54 -5.26 5.01 -7.44
CA THR A 54 -3.97 4.82 -6.77
C THR A 54 -3.82 5.75 -5.56
N GLY A 55 -3.30 5.18 -4.44
CA GLY A 55 -2.88 5.94 -3.27
C GLY A 55 -4.02 6.53 -2.47
N VAL A 56 -5.17 5.86 -2.39
CA VAL A 56 -6.35 6.37 -1.67
C VAL A 56 -6.37 5.99 -0.19
N ILE A 57 -5.81 4.81 0.17
CA ILE A 57 -5.73 4.38 1.57
C ILE A 57 -4.78 5.31 2.34
N ARG A 58 -5.13 5.64 3.60
CA ARG A 58 -4.35 6.55 4.42
C ARG A 58 -2.91 6.04 4.63
N HIS A 59 -1.96 6.84 4.20
CA HIS A 59 -0.53 6.53 4.26
C HIS A 59 0.23 7.56 5.12
N SER A 60 1.51 7.30 5.38
CA SER A 60 2.37 8.22 6.12
C SER A 60 2.45 9.57 5.40
N SER A 61 2.29 10.66 6.15
CA SER A 61 2.31 12.03 5.63
C SER A 61 2.72 13.00 6.75
N MET A 62 3.38 14.10 6.38
CA MET A 62 3.68 15.18 7.33
C MET A 62 2.50 16.14 7.53
N THR A 63 1.35 15.89 6.92
CA THR A 63 0.12 16.62 7.18
C THR A 63 -0.58 16.07 8.42
N ALA A 64 -0.95 16.95 9.34
CA ALA A 64 -1.72 16.57 10.52
C ALA A 64 -3.19 17.01 10.36
N PHE A 65 -4.09 16.21 10.93
CA PHE A 65 -5.52 16.50 11.04
C PHE A 65 -5.95 16.26 12.51
N PRO A 66 -5.63 17.21 13.42
CA PRO A 66 -5.87 17.02 14.85
C PRO A 66 -7.33 16.73 15.20
N GLU A 67 -8.26 17.32 14.44
CA GLU A 67 -9.71 17.11 14.58
C GLU A 67 -10.17 15.68 14.27
N LEU A 68 -9.32 14.91 13.55
CA LEU A 68 -9.51 13.48 13.25
C LEU A 68 -8.67 12.57 14.13
N GLY A 69 -7.90 13.12 15.08
CA GLY A 69 -6.93 12.35 15.85
C GLY A 69 -5.69 11.90 15.04
N ILE A 70 -5.50 12.45 13.84
CA ILE A 70 -4.39 12.12 12.94
C ILE A 70 -3.23 13.08 13.18
N LYS A 71 -2.10 12.53 13.60
CA LYS A 71 -0.85 13.28 13.77
C LYS A 71 -0.03 13.25 12.49
N SER A 72 0.80 14.28 12.29
CA SER A 72 1.91 14.24 11.34
C SER A 72 2.85 13.08 11.67
N THR A 73 3.27 12.31 10.67
CA THR A 73 4.27 11.26 10.85
C THR A 73 5.66 11.86 11.05
N ASN A 74 6.55 11.10 11.72
CA ASN A 74 7.89 11.57 11.99
C ASN A 74 8.70 11.71 10.68
N PRO A 75 9.30 12.89 10.41
CA PRO A 75 10.01 13.14 9.15
C PRO A 75 11.24 12.23 8.93
N LEU A 76 11.79 11.62 9.97
CA LEU A 76 12.93 10.70 9.85
C LEU A 76 12.55 9.33 9.28
N ILE A 77 11.25 9.02 9.25
CA ILE A 77 10.70 7.77 8.72
C ILE A 77 9.55 8.02 7.74
N THR A 78 9.59 9.17 7.05
CA THR A 78 8.59 9.54 6.04
C THR A 78 9.31 10.03 4.78
N LYS A 79 8.95 9.48 3.61
CA LYS A 79 9.55 9.87 2.32
C LYS A 79 8.85 11.10 1.74
N GLY A 80 9.42 12.28 1.94
CA GLY A 80 8.83 13.56 1.53
C GLY A 80 7.64 13.98 2.39
N LYS A 81 7.14 15.22 2.21
CA LYS A 81 6.03 15.74 3.02
C LYS A 81 4.69 15.07 2.75
N ALA A 82 4.43 14.73 1.49
CA ALA A 82 3.22 14.01 1.10
C ALA A 82 3.27 12.51 1.47
N GLY A 83 4.45 11.99 1.81
CA GLY A 83 4.68 10.59 2.11
C GLY A 83 4.64 9.67 0.90
N SER A 84 4.72 8.38 1.14
CA SER A 84 4.59 7.34 0.13
C SER A 84 3.19 6.72 0.21
N PRO A 85 2.44 6.63 -0.90
CA PRO A 85 1.14 5.96 -0.93
C PRO A 85 1.22 4.47 -0.60
N TYR A 86 2.42 3.90 -0.56
CA TYR A 86 2.67 2.51 -0.18
C TYR A 86 3.13 2.34 1.28
N SER A 87 3.28 3.41 2.05
CA SER A 87 3.59 3.38 3.49
C SER A 87 2.30 3.56 4.29
N ILE A 88 1.49 2.50 4.38
CA ILE A 88 0.12 2.55 4.92
C ILE A 88 0.12 2.84 6.43
N MET A 89 -0.62 3.85 6.83
CA MET A 89 -0.82 4.26 8.23
C MET A 89 -2.13 3.75 8.83
N ASP A 90 -3.12 3.47 7.99
CA ASP A 90 -4.40 2.92 8.41
C ASP A 90 -5.09 2.24 7.23
N TYR A 91 -5.23 0.93 7.30
CA TYR A 91 -5.90 0.16 6.25
C TYR A 91 -7.40 0.40 6.16
N TYR A 92 -8.03 0.96 7.19
CA TYR A 92 -9.47 1.19 7.27
C TYR A 92 -9.85 2.66 7.02
N ASP A 93 -8.90 3.45 6.52
CA ASP A 93 -9.09 4.89 6.35
C ASP A 93 -8.64 5.39 4.97
N ILE A 94 -9.24 6.47 4.55
CA ILE A 94 -8.89 7.22 3.34
C ILE A 94 -7.94 8.36 3.71
N ASP A 95 -6.99 8.68 2.83
CA ASP A 95 -6.11 9.83 3.01
C ASP A 95 -6.94 11.13 3.03
N PRO A 96 -6.94 11.86 4.16
CA PRO A 96 -7.77 13.06 4.31
C PRO A 96 -7.44 14.19 3.32
N ASP A 97 -6.22 14.20 2.74
CA ASP A 97 -5.83 15.16 1.71
C ASP A 97 -6.66 15.04 0.43
N LEU A 98 -7.22 13.86 0.17
CA LEU A 98 -7.98 13.56 -1.05
C LEU A 98 -9.46 13.94 -0.98
N ALA A 99 -9.95 14.32 0.21
CA ALA A 99 -11.31 14.79 0.41
C ALA A 99 -11.40 16.32 0.39
N ILE A 100 -12.55 16.86 -0.02
CA ILE A 100 -12.88 18.27 0.15
C ILE A 100 -13.07 18.58 1.63
N ASN A 101 -13.81 17.72 2.32
CA ASN A 101 -13.94 17.77 3.77
C ASN A 101 -13.27 16.53 4.40
N PRO A 102 -12.11 16.68 5.05
CA PRO A 102 -11.38 15.57 5.67
C PRO A 102 -12.22 14.71 6.63
N GLN A 103 -13.23 15.29 7.30
CA GLN A 103 -14.12 14.55 8.18
C GLN A 103 -15.05 13.59 7.43
N ASN A 104 -15.35 13.91 6.16
CA ASN A 104 -16.24 13.13 5.31
C ASN A 104 -15.50 12.22 4.32
N ARG A 105 -14.17 12.06 4.47
CA ARG A 105 -13.29 11.38 3.50
C ARG A 105 -13.76 9.99 3.07
N ILE A 106 -14.31 9.21 4.01
CA ILE A 106 -14.87 7.88 3.68
C ILE A 106 -16.14 8.03 2.82
N ALA A 107 -17.05 8.91 3.21
CA ALA A 107 -18.26 9.16 2.43
C ALA A 107 -17.98 9.75 1.05
N GLU A 108 -16.99 10.64 0.93
CA GLU A 108 -16.55 11.15 -0.38
C GLU A 108 -15.91 10.07 -1.25
N PHE A 109 -15.22 9.09 -0.64
CA PHE A 109 -14.73 7.92 -1.36
C PHE A 109 -15.89 7.01 -1.82
N GLU A 110 -16.84 6.70 -0.95
CA GLU A 110 -18.02 5.90 -1.31
C GLU A 110 -18.84 6.60 -2.43
N ASP A 111 -18.92 7.93 -2.40
CA ASP A 111 -19.59 8.72 -3.45
C ASP A 111 -18.86 8.62 -4.80
N ILE A 112 -17.53 8.68 -4.84
CA ILE A 112 -16.80 8.49 -6.11
C ILE A 112 -16.93 7.06 -6.63
N VAL A 113 -16.92 6.05 -5.78
CA VAL A 113 -17.20 4.65 -6.16
C VAL A 113 -18.58 4.56 -6.83
N HIS A 114 -19.60 5.10 -6.18
CA HIS A 114 -20.96 5.13 -6.72
C HIS A 114 -21.04 5.84 -8.08
N ARG A 115 -20.43 7.02 -8.22
CA ARG A 115 -20.40 7.76 -9.50
C ARG A 115 -19.69 7.01 -10.62
N ILE A 116 -18.65 6.24 -10.32
CA ILE A 116 -17.96 5.38 -11.29
C ILE A 116 -18.90 4.24 -11.74
N HIS A 117 -19.59 3.60 -10.78
CA HIS A 117 -20.57 2.54 -11.06
C HIS A 117 -21.74 3.05 -11.88
N GLU A 118 -22.27 4.24 -11.63
CA GLU A 118 -23.32 4.86 -12.46
C GLU A 118 -22.91 5.03 -13.94
N LYS A 119 -21.61 5.13 -14.24
CA LYS A 119 -21.08 5.14 -15.61
C LYS A 119 -20.85 3.73 -16.17
N GLY A 120 -21.18 2.68 -15.40
CA GLY A 120 -20.97 1.28 -15.80
C GLY A 120 -19.48 0.91 -15.86
N MET A 121 -18.64 1.56 -15.06
CA MET A 121 -17.24 1.23 -14.85
C MET A 121 -17.07 0.63 -13.45
N LYS A 122 -15.98 -0.10 -13.23
CA LYS A 122 -15.61 -0.72 -11.96
C LYS A 122 -14.45 0.01 -11.29
N VAL A 123 -14.31 -0.16 -9.97
CA VAL A 123 -13.27 0.48 -9.15
C VAL A 123 -12.26 -0.54 -8.66
N ILE A 124 -10.98 -0.24 -8.87
CA ILE A 124 -9.83 -0.97 -8.32
C ILE A 124 -9.07 -0.03 -7.41
N ILE A 125 -8.60 -0.52 -6.25
CA ILE A 125 -7.67 0.21 -5.39
C ILE A 125 -6.37 -0.57 -5.17
N ASP A 126 -5.31 0.12 -4.72
CA ASP A 126 -4.10 -0.57 -4.26
C ASP A 126 -4.37 -1.30 -2.95
N PHE A 127 -3.87 -2.53 -2.85
CA PHE A 127 -3.75 -3.27 -1.60
C PHE A 127 -2.27 -3.57 -1.35
N ILE A 128 -1.76 -3.14 -0.21
CA ILE A 128 -0.35 -3.23 0.15
C ILE A 128 -0.18 -4.29 1.26
N PRO A 129 -0.04 -5.59 0.94
CA PRO A 129 -0.07 -6.65 1.94
C PRO A 129 1.27 -6.93 2.60
N ASN A 130 2.39 -6.59 1.94
CA ASN A 130 3.71 -6.99 2.40
C ASN A 130 4.22 -6.19 3.59
N HIS A 131 3.81 -4.94 3.72
CA HIS A 131 4.35 -4.01 4.71
C HIS A 131 3.34 -2.89 5.06
N LEU A 132 3.65 -2.18 6.15
CA LEU A 132 2.93 -0.98 6.59
C LEU A 132 3.92 0.06 7.14
N ALA A 133 3.45 1.28 7.42
CA ALA A 133 4.28 2.36 7.96
C ALA A 133 4.78 2.04 9.38
N ARG A 134 5.97 2.55 9.74
CA ARG A 134 6.54 2.30 11.10
C ARG A 134 5.69 2.85 12.23
N GLU A 135 5.00 3.97 12.01
CA GLU A 135 4.07 4.55 12.97
C GLU A 135 2.61 4.14 12.70
N TYR A 136 2.39 2.96 12.06
CA TYR A 136 1.03 2.47 11.80
C TYR A 136 0.16 2.60 13.03
N LYS A 137 -0.96 3.27 12.84
CA LYS A 137 -2.02 3.39 13.85
C LYS A 137 -3.33 3.68 13.18
N SER A 138 -4.31 2.80 13.37
CA SER A 138 -5.64 3.01 12.86
C SER A 138 -6.45 3.94 13.78
N VAL A 139 -7.18 4.87 13.15
CA VAL A 139 -8.18 5.73 13.80
C VAL A 139 -9.60 5.35 13.40
N ASN A 140 -9.73 4.51 12.35
CA ASN A 140 -11.01 4.19 11.72
C ASN A 140 -11.32 2.67 11.69
N ARG A 141 -10.48 1.88 12.34
CA ARG A 141 -10.61 0.43 12.45
C ARG A 141 -11.95 0.05 13.09
N PRO A 142 -12.66 -0.97 12.59
CA PRO A 142 -13.82 -1.55 13.26
C PRO A 142 -13.51 -1.94 14.71
N LEU A 143 -14.47 -1.77 15.61
CA LEU A 143 -14.27 -1.94 17.06
C LEU A 143 -13.91 -3.37 17.46
N ASP A 144 -14.35 -4.35 16.68
CA ASP A 144 -14.12 -5.78 16.87
C ASP A 144 -12.83 -6.29 16.24
N VAL A 145 -12.11 -5.44 15.50
CA VAL A 145 -10.82 -5.76 14.88
C VAL A 145 -9.68 -5.29 15.75
N GLU A 146 -8.72 -6.15 16.00
CA GLU A 146 -7.54 -5.82 16.80
C GLU A 146 -6.46 -5.13 15.97
N GLU A 147 -5.74 -4.21 16.60
CA GLU A 147 -4.60 -3.52 16.00
C GLU A 147 -3.45 -4.49 15.70
N PHE A 148 -2.63 -4.18 14.69
CA PHE A 148 -1.43 -4.97 14.41
C PHE A 148 -0.42 -4.89 15.56
N GLY A 149 0.18 -6.03 15.91
CA GLY A 149 1.27 -6.14 16.88
C GLY A 149 0.87 -6.03 18.35
N VAL A 150 -0.43 -5.94 18.68
CA VAL A 150 -0.91 -5.81 20.07
C VAL A 150 -0.51 -7.01 20.94
N TYR A 151 -0.58 -8.21 20.37
CA TYR A 151 -0.28 -9.46 21.08
C TYR A 151 1.05 -10.08 20.68
N ASP A 152 1.88 -9.36 19.91
CA ASP A 152 3.16 -9.87 19.45
C ASP A 152 4.11 -10.14 20.61
N ASN A 153 4.75 -11.31 20.59
CA ASN A 153 5.91 -11.59 21.43
C ASN A 153 7.14 -10.84 20.85
N LYS A 154 7.56 -9.79 21.53
CA LYS A 154 8.66 -8.91 21.10
C LYS A 154 10.03 -9.40 21.53
N ASP A 155 10.10 -10.46 22.32
CA ASP A 155 11.35 -11.04 22.85
C ASP A 155 11.96 -12.08 21.89
N VAL A 156 11.29 -12.36 20.77
CA VAL A 156 11.74 -13.30 19.73
C VAL A 156 11.76 -12.64 18.35
N ASN A 157 12.66 -13.11 17.48
CA ASN A 157 12.72 -12.60 16.11
C ASN A 157 11.48 -12.99 15.30
N PHE A 158 10.99 -14.20 15.52
CA PHE A 158 9.82 -14.76 14.86
C PHE A 158 8.94 -15.50 15.86
N ALA A 159 7.64 -15.36 15.70
CA ALA A 159 6.63 -16.27 16.19
C ALA A 159 5.50 -16.30 15.15
N ARG A 160 4.89 -17.47 14.89
CA ARG A 160 3.89 -17.65 13.83
C ARG A 160 2.78 -16.61 13.85
N ASP A 161 2.25 -16.31 15.04
CA ASP A 161 1.10 -15.41 15.23
C ASP A 161 1.49 -13.95 15.51
N ASN A 162 2.78 -13.63 15.56
CA ASN A 162 3.23 -12.23 15.54
C ASN A 162 2.85 -11.59 14.20
N ASN A 163 2.43 -10.34 14.23
CA ASN A 163 2.19 -9.58 13.00
C ASN A 163 3.48 -9.02 12.39
N PHE A 164 4.56 -8.90 13.18
CA PHE A 164 5.85 -8.35 12.77
C PHE A 164 7.01 -9.28 13.11
N TYR A 165 8.13 -9.06 12.40
CA TYR A 165 9.44 -9.62 12.76
C TYR A 165 10.19 -8.61 13.61
N TYR A 166 10.75 -9.04 14.73
CA TYR A 166 11.47 -8.18 15.66
C TYR A 166 12.97 -8.42 15.64
N CYS A 167 13.73 -7.40 16.06
CA CYS A 167 15.14 -7.49 16.45
C CYS A 167 15.20 -7.36 17.97
N PRO A 168 15.08 -8.45 18.74
CA PRO A 168 14.96 -8.39 20.20
C PRO A 168 16.13 -7.66 20.84
N ASN A 169 15.84 -6.85 21.86
CA ASN A 169 16.82 -6.07 22.62
C ASN A 169 17.65 -5.06 21.79
N GLN A 170 17.20 -4.70 20.59
CA GLN A 170 17.89 -3.75 19.72
C GLN A 170 16.95 -2.58 19.37
N GLU A 171 17.47 -1.36 19.42
CA GLU A 171 16.75 -0.15 19.02
C GLU A 171 16.91 0.09 17.51
N PHE A 172 15.85 0.56 16.85
CA PHE A 172 15.91 0.96 15.45
C PHE A 172 16.82 2.17 15.28
N VAL A 173 17.72 2.08 14.32
CA VAL A 173 18.65 3.16 13.97
C VAL A 173 18.21 3.80 12.67
N VAL A 174 17.80 5.06 12.73
CA VAL A 174 17.49 5.86 11.53
C VAL A 174 18.72 5.92 10.62
N PRO A 175 18.58 5.70 9.30
CA PRO A 175 19.71 5.80 8.38
C PRO A 175 20.47 7.12 8.49
N ARG A 176 21.81 7.06 8.57
CA ARG A 176 22.69 8.22 8.88
C ARG A 176 22.50 9.41 7.94
N GLN A 177 22.20 9.16 6.64
CA GLN A 177 21.96 10.20 5.66
C GLN A 177 20.73 11.07 6.00
N LEU A 178 19.76 10.51 6.73
CA LEU A 178 18.55 11.21 7.16
C LEU A 178 18.79 11.94 8.48
N SER A 179 19.62 11.39 9.37
CA SER A 179 19.97 12.05 10.63
C SER A 179 20.76 13.36 10.41
N ALA A 180 21.48 13.49 9.28
CA ALA A 180 22.14 14.75 8.92
C ALA A 180 21.14 15.89 8.64
N ILE A 181 19.92 15.59 8.23
CA ILE A 181 18.83 16.56 8.05
C ILE A 181 18.33 17.05 9.42
N SER A 182 18.37 16.20 10.45
CA SER A 182 17.93 16.53 11.81
C SER A 182 18.89 17.44 12.57
N HIS A 183 20.16 17.56 12.12
CA HIS A 183 21.12 18.52 12.74
C HIS A 183 20.74 19.99 12.51
N GLN A 184 19.80 20.29 11.59
CA GLN A 184 19.21 21.62 11.46
C GLN A 184 18.10 21.90 12.49
N SER A 185 17.62 20.85 13.21
CA SER A 185 16.65 20.97 14.32
C SER A 185 16.97 19.90 15.35
N SER A 186 17.62 20.26 16.41
CA SER A 186 18.02 19.40 17.55
C SER A 186 16.85 18.74 18.33
N ALA A 187 15.62 18.87 17.81
CA ALA A 187 14.40 18.43 18.50
C ALA A 187 13.73 17.19 17.85
N ILE A 188 14.19 16.73 16.65
CA ILE A 188 13.52 15.62 15.95
C ILE A 188 14.25 14.32 16.27
N SER A 189 13.58 13.40 16.94
CA SER A 189 14.06 12.04 17.19
C SER A 189 12.97 11.03 16.86
N TYR A 190 13.38 9.82 16.47
CA TYR A 190 12.51 8.67 16.34
C TYR A 190 13.05 7.53 17.20
N LYS A 191 12.17 6.84 17.91
CA LYS A 191 12.51 5.71 18.76
C LYS A 191 11.57 4.55 18.50
N GLU A 192 12.13 3.39 18.21
CA GLU A 192 11.41 2.11 18.08
C GLU A 192 12.22 1.02 18.79
N PHE A 193 11.63 0.44 19.84
CA PHE A 193 12.25 -0.63 20.61
C PHE A 193 11.21 -1.71 20.98
N PRO A 194 11.50 -2.98 20.74
CA PRO A 194 12.56 -3.46 19.84
C PRO A 194 12.32 -3.03 18.40
N ALA A 195 13.38 -2.91 17.62
CA ALA A 195 13.29 -2.63 16.19
C ALA A 195 12.54 -3.74 15.46
N LYS A 196 11.90 -3.37 14.35
CA LYS A 196 11.20 -4.32 13.45
C LYS A 196 11.88 -4.38 12.10
N ALA A 197 11.78 -5.52 11.42
CA ALA A 197 12.29 -5.70 10.07
C ALA A 197 11.65 -4.69 9.09
N SER A 198 12.43 -4.19 8.13
CA SER A 198 11.92 -3.28 7.09
C SER A 198 11.19 -4.04 5.99
N GLY A 199 10.28 -3.35 5.28
CA GLY A 199 9.37 -3.95 4.30
C GLY A 199 10.04 -4.70 3.15
N ASN A 200 11.29 -4.41 2.83
CA ASN A 200 12.09 -5.10 1.81
C ASN A 200 12.96 -6.25 2.37
N ASP A 201 12.47 -6.95 3.39
CA ASP A 201 13.12 -8.14 3.98
C ASP A 201 14.48 -7.85 4.64
N VAL A 202 14.67 -6.64 5.19
CA VAL A 202 15.85 -6.30 5.98
C VAL A 202 15.58 -6.59 7.46
N PHE A 203 16.02 -7.76 7.93
CA PHE A 203 15.88 -8.23 9.31
C PHE A 203 17.00 -7.68 10.21
N SER A 204 17.16 -6.36 10.21
CA SER A 204 18.20 -5.65 10.95
C SER A 204 17.64 -4.36 11.57
N PRO A 205 18.13 -3.96 12.77
CA PRO A 205 17.73 -2.68 13.36
C PRO A 205 18.36 -1.47 12.64
N THR A 206 19.29 -1.71 11.70
CA THR A 206 20.10 -0.68 11.03
C THR A 206 19.93 -0.73 9.51
N PRO A 207 18.71 -0.52 8.95
CA PRO A 207 18.53 -0.46 7.51
C PRO A 207 19.30 0.72 6.90
N SER A 208 19.62 0.63 5.62
CA SER A 208 20.21 1.72 4.85
C SER A 208 19.14 2.69 4.33
N VAL A 209 19.55 3.84 3.80
CA VAL A 209 18.63 4.80 3.13
C VAL A 209 18.01 4.23 1.85
N ASN A 210 18.63 3.22 1.26
CA ASN A 210 18.15 2.55 0.05
C ASN A 210 17.16 1.42 0.38
N ASP A 211 17.03 1.05 1.64
CA ASP A 211 16.01 0.11 2.10
C ASP A 211 14.66 0.80 2.30
N TRP A 212 13.62 0.00 2.51
CA TRP A 212 12.30 0.54 2.84
C TRP A 212 12.21 0.86 4.34
N TYR A 213 13.17 1.70 4.80
CA TYR A 213 13.35 2.05 6.21
C TYR A 213 12.11 2.70 6.86
N ASP A 214 11.23 3.28 6.07
CA ASP A 214 9.96 3.92 6.48
C ASP A 214 8.83 2.92 6.71
N THR A 215 9.05 1.64 6.40
CA THR A 215 8.04 0.58 6.50
C THR A 215 8.50 -0.59 7.37
N ILE A 216 7.54 -1.40 7.80
CA ILE A 216 7.71 -2.61 8.60
C ILE A 216 7.18 -3.80 7.82
N LYS A 217 7.95 -4.88 7.73
CA LYS A 217 7.54 -6.16 7.14
C LYS A 217 6.45 -6.82 7.97
N LEU A 218 5.37 -7.25 7.29
CA LEU A 218 4.34 -8.08 7.90
C LEU A 218 4.74 -9.56 7.90
N ASN A 219 4.39 -10.24 8.98
CA ASN A 219 4.70 -11.65 9.18
C ASN A 219 3.49 -12.52 8.79
N TYR A 220 3.66 -13.32 7.77
CA TYR A 220 2.67 -14.29 7.29
C TYR A 220 2.93 -15.71 7.75
N GLY A 221 3.74 -15.93 8.79
CA GLY A 221 4.06 -17.25 9.33
C GLY A 221 5.24 -17.93 8.64
N ILE A 222 6.16 -17.16 8.04
CA ILE A 222 7.43 -17.68 7.48
C ILE A 222 8.58 -17.27 8.38
N ASP A 223 9.36 -18.22 8.85
CA ASP A 223 10.59 -17.98 9.60
C ASP A 223 11.78 -17.81 8.64
N TYR A 224 11.99 -16.59 8.18
CA TYR A 224 13.04 -16.25 7.22
C TYR A 224 14.45 -16.44 7.79
N LEU A 225 14.62 -16.35 9.11
CA LEU A 225 15.93 -16.48 9.74
C LEU A 225 16.32 -17.94 9.99
N ASN A 226 15.36 -18.87 9.92
CA ASN A 226 15.58 -20.31 10.09
C ASN A 226 15.15 -21.09 8.84
N GLY A 227 15.78 -20.76 7.71
CA GLY A 227 15.64 -21.52 6.46
C GLY A 227 14.32 -21.32 5.73
N ASN A 228 13.65 -20.20 5.90
CA ASN A 228 12.34 -19.88 5.28
C ASN A 228 11.27 -20.92 5.62
N THR A 229 11.29 -21.44 6.85
CA THR A 229 10.34 -22.47 7.30
C THR A 229 8.94 -21.88 7.38
N LYS A 230 7.99 -22.55 6.71
CA LYS A 230 6.57 -22.17 6.70
C LYS A 230 5.83 -22.80 7.88
N HIS A 231 5.08 -22.01 8.61
CA HIS A 231 4.28 -22.40 9.77
C HIS A 231 2.79 -22.19 9.49
N PHE A 232 2.22 -22.99 8.58
CA PHE A 232 0.85 -22.87 8.06
C PHE A 232 -0.07 -24.03 8.50
N ASP A 233 0.37 -24.87 9.43
CA ASP A 233 -0.43 -25.91 10.08
C ASP A 233 -1.70 -25.37 10.75
N THR A 234 -1.63 -24.11 11.18
CA THR A 234 -2.76 -23.25 11.54
C THR A 234 -2.60 -21.92 10.83
N ILE A 235 -3.71 -21.29 10.43
CA ILE A 235 -3.70 -20.01 9.74
C ILE A 235 -3.11 -18.92 10.66
N PRO A 236 -2.02 -18.23 10.25
CA PRO A 236 -1.42 -17.15 11.02
C PRO A 236 -2.37 -15.96 11.24
N ASN A 237 -2.23 -15.27 12.38
CA ASN A 237 -3.10 -14.13 12.73
C ASN A 237 -3.16 -13.04 11.65
N THR A 238 -2.04 -12.74 10.98
CA THR A 238 -1.96 -11.73 9.92
C THR A 238 -2.88 -12.04 8.74
N TRP A 239 -3.12 -13.33 8.42
CA TRP A 239 -3.97 -13.72 7.29
C TRP A 239 -5.41 -13.26 7.50
N TYR A 240 -5.97 -13.48 8.70
CA TYR A 240 -7.34 -13.05 9.04
C TYR A 240 -7.47 -11.51 8.99
N LYS A 241 -6.46 -10.78 9.48
CA LYS A 241 -6.47 -9.31 9.44
C LYS A 241 -6.46 -8.78 8.02
N MET A 242 -5.63 -9.37 7.14
CA MET A 242 -5.54 -8.95 5.74
C MET A 242 -6.80 -9.31 4.94
N LEU A 243 -7.41 -10.46 5.20
CA LEU A 243 -8.70 -10.82 4.61
C LEU A 243 -9.80 -9.81 5.05
N ASN A 244 -9.87 -9.50 6.33
CA ASN A 244 -10.84 -8.53 6.86
C ASN A 244 -10.69 -7.14 6.22
N ILE A 245 -9.46 -6.69 5.97
CA ILE A 245 -9.20 -5.42 5.26
C ILE A 245 -9.77 -5.46 3.83
N MET A 246 -9.54 -6.54 3.09
CA MET A 246 -10.10 -6.67 1.74
C MET A 246 -11.63 -6.71 1.77
N GLN A 247 -12.23 -7.46 2.68
CA GLN A 247 -13.69 -7.49 2.87
C GLN A 247 -14.26 -6.09 3.19
N TYR A 248 -13.60 -5.35 4.09
CA TYR A 248 -14.00 -3.98 4.44
C TYR A 248 -14.10 -3.06 3.21
N TRP A 249 -13.14 -3.14 2.29
CA TRP A 249 -13.18 -2.33 1.07
C TRP A 249 -14.17 -2.85 0.04
N CYS A 250 -14.38 -4.16 -0.05
CA CYS A 250 -15.46 -4.72 -0.88
C CYS A 250 -16.84 -4.26 -0.39
N ASP A 251 -17.07 -4.21 0.92
CA ASP A 251 -18.32 -3.68 1.51
C ASP A 251 -18.54 -2.19 1.17
N LYS A 252 -17.49 -1.45 0.85
CA LYS A 252 -17.54 -0.06 0.37
C LYS A 252 -17.65 0.06 -1.15
N GLY A 253 -17.88 -1.05 -1.86
CA GLY A 253 -18.12 -1.10 -3.29
C GLY A 253 -16.87 -1.17 -4.15
N VAL A 254 -15.70 -1.49 -3.59
CA VAL A 254 -14.49 -1.76 -4.38
C VAL A 254 -14.66 -3.08 -5.11
N ASP A 255 -14.44 -3.08 -6.45
CA ASP A 255 -14.60 -4.25 -7.32
C ASP A 255 -13.31 -5.06 -7.50
N GLY A 256 -12.18 -4.57 -7.02
CA GLY A 256 -10.93 -5.29 -7.18
C GLY A 256 -9.73 -4.60 -6.54
N PHE A 257 -8.66 -5.36 -6.48
CA PHE A 257 -7.40 -4.92 -5.89
C PHE A 257 -6.23 -5.06 -6.86
N ARG A 258 -5.44 -4.01 -6.97
CA ARG A 258 -4.07 -4.11 -7.46
C ARG A 258 -3.17 -4.35 -6.25
N VAL A 259 -2.60 -5.54 -6.19
CA VAL A 259 -1.81 -6.01 -5.06
C VAL A 259 -0.36 -5.64 -5.25
N ASP A 260 0.11 -4.75 -4.37
CA ASP A 260 1.50 -4.30 -4.34
C ASP A 260 2.43 -5.44 -3.90
N MET A 261 3.52 -5.66 -4.65
CA MET A 261 4.55 -6.66 -4.34
C MET A 261 3.97 -8.01 -3.91
N ALA A 262 2.99 -8.52 -4.67
CA ALA A 262 2.29 -9.77 -4.33
C ALA A 262 3.24 -10.95 -4.11
N GLU A 263 4.36 -10.99 -4.85
CA GLU A 263 5.39 -12.05 -4.76
C GLU A 263 6.17 -12.07 -3.43
N MET A 264 6.10 -10.99 -2.63
CA MET A 264 6.70 -10.94 -1.29
C MET A 264 5.81 -11.51 -0.18
N VAL A 265 4.61 -11.97 -0.54
CA VAL A 265 3.63 -12.58 0.35
C VAL A 265 3.41 -14.04 -0.09
N PRO A 266 3.29 -15.01 0.85
CA PRO A 266 3.18 -16.42 0.49
C PRO A 266 2.01 -16.70 -0.45
N VAL A 267 2.24 -17.51 -1.48
CA VAL A 267 1.19 -17.92 -2.43
C VAL A 267 0.05 -18.66 -1.74
N GLU A 268 0.33 -19.38 -0.64
CA GLU A 268 -0.67 -20.09 0.16
C GLU A 268 -1.67 -19.12 0.82
N PHE A 269 -1.21 -17.93 1.24
CA PHE A 269 -2.11 -16.88 1.73
C PHE A 269 -3.08 -16.44 0.62
N TRP A 270 -2.56 -16.23 -0.60
CA TRP A 270 -3.40 -15.81 -1.72
C TRP A 270 -4.42 -16.87 -2.11
N LEU A 271 -3.99 -18.13 -2.19
CA LEU A 271 -4.90 -19.24 -2.47
C LEU A 271 -6.05 -19.30 -1.45
N TRP A 272 -5.73 -19.14 -0.17
CA TRP A 272 -6.75 -19.15 0.88
C TRP A 272 -7.62 -17.88 0.84
N SER A 273 -7.02 -16.70 0.87
CA SER A 273 -7.75 -15.43 1.03
C SER A 273 -8.60 -15.06 -0.17
N ILE A 274 -8.15 -15.36 -1.41
CA ILE A 274 -8.93 -15.09 -2.62
C ILE A 274 -10.15 -16.01 -2.69
N ASN A 275 -10.03 -17.28 -2.27
CA ASN A 275 -11.18 -18.18 -2.19
C ASN A 275 -12.21 -17.68 -1.17
N GLU A 276 -11.78 -17.38 0.07
CA GLU A 276 -12.66 -16.82 1.11
C GLU A 276 -13.36 -15.51 0.65
N LEU A 277 -12.63 -14.67 -0.07
CA LEU A 277 -13.16 -13.39 -0.57
C LEU A 277 -14.19 -13.62 -1.68
N ARG A 278 -13.94 -14.56 -2.60
CA ARG A 278 -14.82 -14.86 -3.74
C ARG A 278 -16.07 -15.65 -3.36
N ASP A 279 -16.08 -16.27 -2.21
CA ASP A 279 -17.31 -16.87 -1.68
C ASP A 279 -18.39 -15.80 -1.39
N ILE A 280 -17.99 -14.53 -1.23
CA ILE A 280 -18.88 -13.43 -0.85
C ILE A 280 -18.96 -12.34 -1.95
N TYR A 281 -17.84 -12.05 -2.64
CA TYR A 281 -17.70 -10.90 -3.55
C TYR A 281 -17.21 -11.32 -4.94
N ASP A 282 -17.73 -10.67 -5.99
CA ASP A 282 -17.19 -10.74 -7.37
C ASP A 282 -16.00 -9.76 -7.47
N VAL A 283 -14.79 -10.20 -7.11
CA VAL A 283 -13.61 -9.36 -6.98
C VAL A 283 -12.54 -9.69 -8.01
N ILE A 284 -11.93 -8.65 -8.60
CA ILE A 284 -10.81 -8.76 -9.54
C ILE A 284 -9.49 -8.60 -8.76
N MET A 285 -8.57 -9.54 -8.99
CA MET A 285 -7.27 -9.55 -8.34
C MET A 285 -6.15 -9.39 -9.38
N ILE A 286 -5.36 -8.33 -9.24
CA ILE A 286 -4.23 -7.99 -10.12
C ILE A 286 -2.95 -8.01 -9.30
N ALA A 287 -2.00 -8.88 -9.64
CA ALA A 287 -0.74 -8.99 -8.89
C ALA A 287 0.41 -8.23 -9.55
N GLU A 288 1.12 -7.43 -8.76
CA GLU A 288 2.45 -6.96 -9.11
C GLU A 288 3.45 -8.07 -8.82
N ILE A 289 3.95 -8.70 -9.88
CA ILE A 289 4.95 -9.76 -9.83
C ILE A 289 6.00 -9.49 -10.91
N TYR A 290 7.27 -9.59 -10.55
CA TYR A 290 8.39 -9.33 -11.45
C TYR A 290 9.17 -10.60 -11.83
N GLN A 291 8.89 -11.74 -11.17
CA GLN A 291 9.58 -12.99 -11.37
C GLN A 291 8.74 -13.96 -12.22
N PRO A 292 9.05 -14.19 -13.52
CA PRO A 292 8.20 -14.99 -14.41
C PRO A 292 8.00 -16.45 -13.96
N HIS A 293 8.96 -17.02 -13.20
CA HIS A 293 8.85 -18.39 -12.72
C HIS A 293 7.74 -18.55 -11.65
N LEU A 294 7.25 -17.45 -11.05
CA LEU A 294 6.16 -17.45 -10.08
C LEU A 294 4.77 -17.28 -10.73
N TYR A 295 4.69 -16.87 -12.00
CA TYR A 295 3.41 -16.51 -12.64
C TYR A 295 2.38 -17.62 -12.52
N ARG A 296 2.78 -18.87 -12.77
CA ARG A 296 1.88 -20.01 -12.71
C ARG A 296 1.24 -20.17 -11.33
N ASP A 297 2.04 -20.13 -10.27
CA ASP A 297 1.59 -20.36 -8.91
C ASP A 297 0.57 -19.29 -8.47
N TYR A 298 0.78 -18.02 -8.88
CA TYR A 298 -0.12 -16.93 -8.53
C TYR A 298 -1.41 -16.93 -9.36
N ILE A 299 -1.39 -17.36 -10.63
CA ILE A 299 -2.61 -17.61 -11.40
C ILE A 299 -3.40 -18.77 -10.78
N GLU A 300 -2.72 -19.87 -10.42
CA GLU A 300 -3.36 -21.00 -9.74
C GLU A 300 -3.90 -20.63 -8.34
N ALA A 301 -3.30 -19.65 -7.67
CA ALA A 301 -3.81 -19.09 -6.41
C ALA A 301 -5.05 -18.19 -6.58
N GLY A 302 -5.42 -17.82 -7.81
CA GLY A 302 -6.66 -17.11 -8.11
C GLY A 302 -6.49 -15.66 -8.59
N PHE A 303 -5.30 -15.18 -8.87
CA PHE A 303 -5.14 -13.87 -9.52
C PHE A 303 -5.65 -13.91 -10.97
N ASP A 304 -6.43 -12.91 -11.37
CA ASP A 304 -6.95 -12.79 -12.72
C ASP A 304 -5.93 -12.24 -13.72
N TYR A 305 -5.04 -11.37 -13.22
CA TYR A 305 -4.02 -10.69 -14.02
C TYR A 305 -2.73 -10.53 -13.26
N LEU A 306 -1.62 -10.63 -13.99
CA LEU A 306 -0.27 -10.38 -13.49
C LEU A 306 0.41 -9.31 -14.33
N TYR A 307 1.35 -8.57 -13.73
CA TYR A 307 2.23 -7.67 -14.45
C TYR A 307 3.17 -8.46 -15.36
N ASP A 308 3.24 -8.12 -16.63
CA ASP A 308 4.29 -8.60 -17.53
C ASP A 308 5.43 -7.56 -17.60
N LYS A 309 6.20 -7.49 -16.52
CA LYS A 309 7.34 -6.58 -16.42
C LYS A 309 8.49 -7.03 -17.31
N VAL A 310 8.82 -8.31 -17.28
CA VAL A 310 10.02 -8.85 -17.92
C VAL A 310 9.80 -9.12 -19.41
N GLY A 311 8.67 -9.73 -19.77
CA GLY A 311 8.35 -10.06 -21.15
C GLY A 311 8.03 -8.81 -21.98
N LEU A 312 6.95 -8.11 -21.65
CA LEU A 312 6.46 -7.00 -22.46
C LEU A 312 7.11 -5.66 -22.11
N TYR A 313 7.02 -5.23 -20.83
CA TYR A 313 7.47 -3.88 -20.45
C TYR A 313 8.95 -3.64 -20.74
N ASN A 314 9.83 -4.53 -20.29
CA ASN A 314 11.27 -4.38 -20.51
C ASN A 314 11.61 -4.44 -22.00
N THR A 315 10.92 -5.27 -22.78
CA THR A 315 11.12 -5.35 -24.23
C THR A 315 10.72 -4.04 -24.91
N LEU A 316 9.56 -3.46 -24.56
CA LEU A 316 9.14 -2.16 -25.10
C LEU A 316 10.12 -1.04 -24.70
N GLU A 317 10.59 -1.03 -23.46
CA GLU A 317 11.59 -0.06 -22.99
C GLU A 317 12.89 -0.18 -23.77
N ASN A 318 13.37 -1.39 -24.00
CA ASN A 318 14.58 -1.66 -24.78
C ASN A 318 14.44 -1.21 -26.25
N ILE A 319 13.29 -1.42 -26.86
CA ILE A 319 13.01 -0.93 -28.22
C ILE A 319 13.08 0.59 -28.25
N TYR A 320 12.37 1.25 -27.33
CA TYR A 320 12.27 2.71 -27.30
C TYR A 320 13.57 3.41 -26.89
N ARG A 321 14.23 2.93 -25.79
CA ARG A 321 15.39 3.59 -25.21
C ARG A 321 16.73 3.13 -25.79
N HIS A 322 16.80 1.88 -26.22
CA HIS A 322 18.06 1.25 -26.61
C HIS A 322 18.09 0.80 -28.09
N GLY A 323 17.04 1.10 -28.85
CA GLY A 323 16.95 0.80 -30.29
C GLY A 323 16.92 -0.70 -30.62
N GLN A 324 16.46 -1.53 -29.67
CA GLN A 324 16.26 -2.95 -29.94
C GLN A 324 15.22 -3.15 -31.05
N ARG A 325 15.33 -4.23 -31.81
CA ARG A 325 14.38 -4.53 -32.90
C ARG A 325 13.00 -4.86 -32.37
N ALA A 326 11.95 -4.40 -33.06
CA ALA A 326 10.55 -4.63 -32.65
C ALA A 326 10.08 -6.09 -32.84
N ASP A 327 10.82 -6.92 -33.58
CA ASP A 327 10.54 -8.35 -33.75
C ASP A 327 10.91 -9.20 -32.51
N THR A 328 11.33 -8.55 -31.43
CA THR A 328 11.57 -9.19 -30.11
C THR A 328 10.35 -9.21 -29.19
N ILE A 329 9.22 -8.62 -29.60
CA ILE A 329 7.94 -8.66 -28.86
C ILE A 329 7.27 -10.02 -28.99
#